data_b3f0fd8f1cfd3eba6fb2f32181b3683c
#
_entry.id   b3f0fd8f1cfd3eba6fb2f32181b3683c
#
_cell.length_a   1.000
_cell.length_b   1.000
_cell.length_c   1.000
_cell.angle_alpha   90.00
_cell.angle_beta   90.00
_cell.angle_gamma   90.00
#
_symmetry.space_group_name_H-M   'P 1'
#
loop_
_entity.id
_entity.type
_entity.pdbx_description
1 polymer ?
#
loop_
_entity_poly.entity_id
_entity_poly.type
_entity_poly.pdbx_seq_one_letter_code
_entity_poly.pdbx_strand_id
1 'polypeptide(L)'
;MAEKQRILIVDDDANIAELISLYLTKECFETQIVGDGEEALKAFPVFKPNLVLLDLMLPGIDGYQVCRELRASSQVPIIMLSAKGEIFDKVLGLELGADDYMIKPPGSKGVV
;
A
#
# COMPACT_ATOMS: atom_id res chain seq x y z
N MET A 1 -5.74 -17.21 21.23
CA MET A 1 -5.96 -17.14 19.80
C MET A 1 -5.32 -15.88 19.24
N ALA A 2 -4.58 -16.02 18.16
CA ALA A 2 -3.88 -14.87 17.61
C ALA A 2 -4.86 -13.91 16.94
N GLU A 3 -4.61 -12.62 17.08
CA GLU A 3 -5.39 -11.63 16.39
C GLU A 3 -5.04 -11.66 14.90
N LYS A 4 -5.99 -11.26 14.07
CA LYS A 4 -5.73 -11.16 12.65
C LYS A 4 -4.70 -10.05 12.39
N GLN A 5 -3.80 -10.31 11.46
CA GLN A 5 -2.89 -9.27 11.00
C GLN A 5 -3.68 -8.27 10.18
N ARG A 6 -3.39 -7.00 10.36
CA ARG A 6 -4.10 -5.91 9.67
C ARG A 6 -3.23 -5.34 8.55
N ILE A 7 -3.85 -5.19 7.39
CA ILE A 7 -3.16 -4.65 6.21
C ILE A 7 -3.93 -3.45 5.70
N LEU A 8 -3.23 -2.33 5.62
CA LEU A 8 -3.80 -1.10 5.07
C LEU A 8 -3.46 -1.05 3.58
N ILE A 9 -4.49 -0.95 2.75
CA ILE A 9 -4.33 -0.91 1.30
C ILE A 9 -4.58 0.52 0.84
N VAL A 10 -3.55 1.16 0.28
CA VAL A 10 -3.63 2.55 -0.16
C VAL A 10 -3.54 2.58 -1.67
N ASP A 11 -4.69 2.72 -2.34
CA ASP A 11 -4.76 2.66 -3.79
C ASP A 11 -6.02 3.39 -4.24
N ASP A 12 -5.88 4.30 -5.19
CA ASP A 12 -7.02 5.05 -5.70
C ASP A 12 -7.83 4.26 -6.73
N ASP A 13 -7.32 3.14 -7.20
CA ASP A 13 -8.06 2.24 -8.09
C ASP A 13 -8.88 1.29 -7.23
N ALA A 14 -10.17 1.56 -7.10
CA ALA A 14 -11.03 0.77 -6.23
C ALA A 14 -11.09 -0.68 -6.64
N ASN A 15 -11.05 -0.97 -7.94
CA ASN A 15 -11.13 -2.35 -8.41
C ASN A 15 -9.92 -3.16 -7.98
N ILE A 16 -8.73 -2.56 -8.09
CA ILE A 16 -7.50 -3.23 -7.69
C ILE A 16 -7.48 -3.40 -6.17
N ALA A 17 -7.84 -2.35 -5.44
CA ALA A 17 -7.85 -2.42 -3.99
C ALA A 17 -8.80 -3.50 -3.48
N GLU A 18 -9.98 -3.60 -4.08
CA GLU A 18 -10.95 -4.61 -3.67
C GLU A 18 -10.49 -6.01 -4.01
N LEU A 19 -9.82 -6.18 -5.15
CA LEU A 19 -9.29 -7.48 -5.52
C LEU A 19 -8.23 -7.93 -4.52
N ILE A 20 -7.33 -7.04 -4.16
CA ILE A 20 -6.28 -7.34 -3.18
C ILE A 20 -6.93 -7.64 -1.83
N SER A 21 -7.89 -6.83 -1.43
CA SER A 21 -8.58 -7.03 -0.15
C SER A 21 -9.28 -8.37 -0.10
N LEU A 22 -9.96 -8.76 -1.18
CA LEU A 22 -10.65 -10.03 -1.25
C LEU A 22 -9.67 -11.19 -1.06
N TYR A 23 -8.55 -11.13 -1.77
CA TYR A 23 -7.55 -12.17 -1.67
C TYR A 23 -7.00 -12.27 -0.25
N LEU A 24 -6.66 -11.12 0.35
CA LEU A 24 -6.08 -11.11 1.69
C LEU A 24 -7.09 -11.55 2.74
N THR A 25 -8.36 -11.20 2.55
CA THR A 25 -9.41 -11.62 3.48
C THR A 25 -9.55 -13.14 3.46
N LYS A 26 -9.41 -13.75 2.29
CA LYS A 26 -9.43 -15.21 2.19
C LYS A 26 -8.27 -15.84 2.94
N GLU A 27 -7.15 -15.13 3.03
CA GLU A 27 -5.97 -15.60 3.76
C GLU A 27 -6.01 -15.19 5.24
N CYS A 28 -7.17 -14.79 5.72
CA CYS A 28 -7.41 -14.48 7.12
C CYS A 28 -6.77 -13.19 7.59
N PHE A 29 -6.53 -12.23 6.69
CA PHE A 29 -6.08 -10.90 7.07
C PHE A 29 -7.28 -9.97 7.23
N GLU A 30 -7.12 -8.97 8.07
CA GLU A 30 -8.08 -7.88 8.18
C GLU A 30 -7.57 -6.73 7.34
N THR A 31 -8.41 -6.15 6.48
CA THR A 31 -7.97 -5.12 5.56
C THR A 31 -8.78 -3.85 5.71
N GLN A 32 -8.15 -2.72 5.38
CA GLN A 32 -8.85 -1.45 5.23
C GLN A 32 -8.30 -0.80 3.97
N ILE A 33 -9.20 -0.24 3.16
CA ILE A 33 -8.84 0.41 1.91
C ILE A 33 -9.02 1.90 2.06
N VAL A 34 -8.00 2.67 1.65
CA VAL A 34 -8.10 4.12 1.55
C VAL A 34 -7.69 4.53 0.15
N GLY A 35 -8.23 5.61 -0.35
CA GLY A 35 -8.10 5.99 -1.74
C GLY A 35 -7.06 7.05 -2.03
N ASP A 36 -6.48 7.67 -1.00
CA ASP A 36 -5.45 8.67 -1.23
C ASP A 36 -4.50 8.73 -0.04
N GLY A 37 -3.42 9.50 -0.22
CA GLY A 37 -2.37 9.54 0.78
C GLY A 37 -2.77 10.22 2.07
N GLU A 38 -3.60 11.27 1.98
CA GLU A 38 -4.04 11.93 3.19
C GLU A 38 -4.91 11.01 4.04
N GLU A 39 -5.80 10.26 3.40
CA GLU A 39 -6.60 9.28 4.12
C GLU A 39 -5.72 8.22 4.76
N ALA A 40 -4.66 7.82 4.06
CA ALA A 40 -3.74 6.82 4.60
C ALA A 40 -3.08 7.32 5.88
N LEU A 41 -2.64 8.57 5.89
CA LEU A 41 -2.00 9.13 7.06
C LEU A 41 -2.96 9.30 8.23
N LYS A 42 -4.23 9.55 7.95
CA LYS A 42 -5.25 9.63 9.01
C LYS A 42 -5.65 8.25 9.52
N ALA A 43 -5.74 7.28 8.63
CA ALA A 43 -6.17 5.94 9.01
C ALA A 43 -5.09 5.17 9.75
N PHE A 44 -3.83 5.44 9.45
CA PHE A 44 -2.73 4.66 9.97
C PHE A 44 -2.71 4.57 11.50
N PRO A 45 -2.79 5.68 12.25
CA PRO A 45 -2.74 5.58 13.71
C PRO A 45 -3.99 4.96 14.31
N VAL A 46 -5.11 4.98 13.60
CA VAL A 46 -6.37 4.40 14.08
C VAL A 46 -6.42 2.91 13.81
N PHE A 47 -6.14 2.52 12.58
CA PHE A 47 -6.21 1.12 12.17
C PHE A 47 -5.05 0.29 12.72
N LYS A 48 -3.89 0.91 12.88
CA LYS A 48 -2.68 0.27 13.39
C LYS A 48 -2.32 -0.97 12.59
N PRO A 49 -2.06 -0.80 11.29
CA PRO A 49 -1.79 -1.96 10.44
C PRO A 49 -0.45 -2.60 10.75
N ASN A 50 -0.36 -3.87 10.45
CA ASN A 50 0.89 -4.62 10.54
C ASN A 50 1.68 -4.55 9.24
N LEU A 51 1.02 -4.13 8.15
CA LEU A 51 1.64 -4.00 6.84
C LEU A 51 0.86 -2.96 6.04
N VAL A 52 1.57 -2.17 5.25
CA VAL A 52 0.95 -1.18 4.36
C VAL A 52 1.30 -1.53 2.93
N LEU A 53 0.26 -1.68 2.08
CA LEU A 53 0.44 -1.82 0.64
C LEU A 53 0.15 -0.44 0.05
N LEU A 54 1.13 0.15 -0.61
CA LEU A 54 1.09 1.57 -0.93
C LEU A 54 1.29 1.79 -2.42
N ASP A 55 0.27 2.33 -3.08
CA ASP A 55 0.36 2.68 -4.49
C ASP A 55 1.25 3.90 -4.65
N LEU A 56 2.12 3.87 -5.66
CA LEU A 56 3.01 4.99 -5.93
C LEU A 56 2.27 6.17 -6.55
N MET A 57 1.27 5.90 -7.36
CA MET A 57 0.57 6.95 -8.12
C MET A 57 -0.75 7.29 -7.47
N LEU A 58 -0.68 8.11 -6.42
CA LEU A 58 -1.88 8.52 -5.69
C LEU A 58 -2.21 9.98 -6.01
N PRO A 59 -3.50 10.33 -5.94
CA PRO A 59 -3.87 11.75 -6.06
C PRO A 59 -3.44 12.51 -4.80
N GLY A 60 -3.16 13.80 -4.97
CA GLY A 60 -2.71 14.62 -3.86
C GLY A 60 -1.27 14.29 -3.49
N ILE A 61 -1.06 13.85 -2.26
CA ILE A 61 0.28 13.40 -1.89
C ILE A 61 0.48 11.98 -2.40
N ASP A 62 1.60 11.77 -3.07
CA ASP A 62 1.85 10.48 -3.72
C ASP A 62 2.40 9.45 -2.75
N GLY A 63 2.60 8.22 -3.26
CA GLY A 63 3.05 7.12 -2.43
C GLY A 63 4.42 7.34 -1.80
N TYR A 64 5.30 8.04 -2.51
CA TYR A 64 6.62 8.32 -1.95
C TYR A 64 6.52 9.23 -0.72
N GLN A 65 5.66 10.25 -0.80
CA GLN A 65 5.45 11.16 0.31
C GLN A 65 4.84 10.43 1.51
N VAL A 66 3.85 9.57 1.25
CA VAL A 66 3.22 8.80 2.33
C VAL A 66 4.25 7.91 3.01
N CYS A 67 5.09 7.23 2.22
CA CYS A 67 6.13 6.37 2.79
C CYS A 67 7.07 7.14 3.68
N ARG A 68 7.50 8.32 3.22
CA ARG A 68 8.40 9.15 4.00
C ARG A 68 7.78 9.56 5.33
N GLU A 69 6.51 9.97 5.30
CA GLU A 69 5.85 10.41 6.52
C GLU A 69 5.59 9.25 7.48
N LEU A 70 5.25 8.07 6.96
CA LEU A 70 5.07 6.91 7.83
C LEU A 70 6.40 6.52 8.49
N ARG A 71 7.49 6.60 7.73
CA ARG A 71 8.81 6.25 8.26
C ARG A 71 9.29 7.21 9.33
N ALA A 72 8.78 8.44 9.33
CA ALA A 72 9.16 9.41 10.36
C ALA A 72 8.69 8.98 11.74
N SER A 73 7.65 8.15 11.82
CA SER A 73 7.06 7.78 13.12
C SER A 73 6.88 6.28 13.31
N SER A 74 7.21 5.44 12.32
CA SER A 74 6.89 4.02 12.42
C SER A 74 7.87 3.17 11.63
N GLN A 75 8.06 1.94 12.08
CA GLN A 75 8.83 0.93 11.37
C GLN A 75 7.95 -0.11 10.71
N VAL A 76 6.66 0.21 10.50
CA VAL A 76 5.74 -0.72 9.89
C VAL A 76 6.24 -1.14 8.51
N PRO A 77 6.17 -2.43 8.16
CA PRO A 77 6.56 -2.87 6.82
C PRO A 77 5.69 -2.21 5.75
N ILE A 78 6.34 -1.72 4.70
CA ILE A 78 5.66 -1.05 3.59
C ILE A 78 6.09 -1.71 2.29
N ILE A 79 5.10 -2.15 1.51
CA ILE A 79 5.35 -2.69 0.18
C ILE A 79 4.77 -1.73 -0.84
N MET A 80 5.63 -1.24 -1.72
CA MET A 80 5.20 -0.33 -2.78
C MET A 80 4.57 -1.11 -3.93
N LEU A 81 3.49 -0.57 -4.47
CA LEU A 81 2.80 -1.16 -5.62
C LEU A 81 2.99 -0.26 -6.83
N SER A 82 3.25 -0.87 -7.98
CA SER A 82 3.42 -0.13 -9.22
C SER A 82 2.78 -0.89 -10.35
N ALA A 83 2.16 -0.17 -11.27
CA ALA A 83 1.57 -0.77 -12.46
C ALA A 83 2.63 -1.21 -13.46
N LYS A 84 3.81 -0.61 -13.42
CA LYS A 84 4.80 -0.81 -14.47
C LYS A 84 6.09 -1.48 -14.03
N GLY A 85 6.40 -1.54 -12.78
CA GLY A 85 7.62 -2.20 -12.32
C GLY A 85 8.90 -1.58 -12.84
N GLU A 86 8.94 -0.28 -13.00
CA GLU A 86 10.14 0.38 -13.50
C GLU A 86 11.23 0.37 -12.44
N ILE A 87 12.47 0.13 -12.89
CA ILE A 87 13.61 0.04 -11.99
C ILE A 87 13.80 1.34 -11.21
N PHE A 88 13.59 2.46 -11.86
CA PHE A 88 13.76 3.76 -11.21
C PHE A 88 12.79 3.89 -10.03
N ASP A 89 11.54 3.52 -10.23
CA ASP A 89 10.55 3.60 -9.17
C ASP A 89 10.90 2.68 -8.00
N LYS A 90 11.40 1.49 -8.33
CA LYS A 90 11.80 0.53 -7.31
C LYS A 90 12.94 1.07 -6.45
N VAL A 91 13.96 1.61 -7.09
CA VAL A 91 15.11 2.14 -6.36
C VAL A 91 14.69 3.30 -5.49
N LEU A 92 13.92 4.24 -6.05
CA LEU A 92 13.48 5.40 -5.28
C LEU A 92 12.61 5.00 -4.10
N GLY A 93 11.69 4.06 -4.30
CA GLY A 93 10.83 3.60 -3.22
C GLY A 93 11.62 2.98 -2.08
N LEU A 94 12.58 2.14 -2.39
CA LEU A 94 13.38 1.50 -1.36
C LEU A 94 14.27 2.51 -0.64
N GLU A 95 14.79 3.51 -1.35
CA GLU A 95 15.60 4.54 -0.72
C GLU A 95 14.78 5.40 0.25
N LEU A 96 13.49 5.56 -0.01
CA LEU A 96 12.62 6.32 0.89
C LEU A 96 12.12 5.50 2.08
N GLY A 97 12.52 4.23 2.17
CA GLY A 97 12.23 3.42 3.33
C GLY A 97 11.22 2.32 3.13
N ALA A 98 10.79 2.07 1.90
CA ALA A 98 9.92 0.92 1.65
C ALA A 98 10.71 -0.37 1.84
N ASP A 99 10.05 -1.40 2.32
CA ASP A 99 10.69 -2.69 2.56
C ASP A 99 10.71 -3.56 1.33
N ASP A 100 9.80 -3.35 0.41
CA ASP A 100 9.73 -4.16 -0.79
C ASP A 100 8.93 -3.42 -1.86
N TYR A 101 8.88 -4.02 -3.03
CA TYR A 101 8.29 -3.41 -4.20
C TYR A 101 7.60 -4.50 -5.01
N MET A 102 6.36 -4.25 -5.42
CA MET A 102 5.59 -5.23 -6.18
C MET A 102 4.94 -4.56 -7.38
N ILE A 103 4.77 -5.34 -8.45
CA ILE A 103 4.01 -4.92 -9.61
C ILE A 103 2.54 -5.26 -9.33
N LYS A 104 1.64 -4.35 -9.69
CA LYS A 104 0.21 -4.58 -9.49
C LYS A 104 -0.24 -5.84 -10.21
N PRO A 105 -1.24 -6.53 -9.66
CA PRO A 105 -1.68 -7.81 -10.24
C PRO A 105 -2.29 -7.63 -11.63
N PRO A 106 -2.34 -8.72 -12.42
CA PRO A 106 -3.03 -8.70 -13.71
C PRO A 106 -4.46 -8.24 -13.57
N GLY A 107 -4.95 -7.55 -14.58
CA GLY A 107 -6.29 -6.99 -14.52
C GLY A 107 -6.31 -5.54 -14.11
N SER A 108 -5.18 -5.00 -13.66
CA SER A 108 -5.09 -3.59 -13.37
C SER A 108 -5.14 -2.79 -14.67
N LYS A 109 -5.43 -1.50 -14.53
CA LYS A 109 -5.58 -0.63 -15.68
C LYS A 109 -4.34 -0.70 -16.58
N GLY A 110 -4.54 -0.90 -17.88
CA GLY A 110 -3.47 -0.94 -18.84
C GLY A 110 -2.71 -2.25 -18.92
N VAL A 111 -3.10 -3.22 -18.14
CA VAL A 111 -2.48 -4.53 -18.15
C VAL A 111 -3.47 -5.53 -18.74
N VAL A 112 -3.00 -6.36 -19.62
CA VAL A 112 -3.86 -7.32 -20.26
C VAL A 112 -3.51 -8.72 -19.78
#